data_cc0377b96631a5a953f7e4fcfc45a4f2
#
_entry.id   cc0377b96631a5a953f7e4fcfc45a4f2
#
_cell.length_a   1.000
_cell.length_b   1.000
_cell.length_c   1.000
_cell.angle_alpha   90.00
_cell.angle_beta   90.00
_cell.angle_gamma   90.00
#
_symmetry.space_group_name_H-M   'P 1'
#
loop_
_entity.id
_entity.type
_entity.pdbx_description
1 polymer ?
#
loop_
_entity_poly.entity_id
_entity_poly.type
_entity_poly.pdbx_seq_one_letter_code
_entity_poly.pdbx_strand_id
1 'polypeptide(L)'
;MSGRLARNAVANVLQTLAGAGLLFALYRYINKTLGVEQLGVWSVVLATVSASRLADMGLSTGVIRFVARDRARGELDRASRVIDTANLTLMASVGAVLPLLHPLLAKLLPHLFDAVHLVQAQEILPYALVSLWLTIIATVYQGGLDGCQRMELRAGLVVAGQALLLAFAFWLVPRYGLVGLAWAQIAQGLFLSVTGRLLLRRALPHLPWLPRRWCWGVLREMLGYGASIQLTTLFMLLFDPVAKALLARFGGPAAAGYFEMANQVVLKARAVIVTGNQAVVPHVAVLAESEPARLARLYRQNVRVLVFITLPAFALLFAWAGAFSWLLAGTYQREFVFLLGLLVLAWGGNIFDAPAYFTNMGTGHVGWNTLSHVIMGALNASLGWLLGSWYGAHGVAFAYAIALVTGSLVLIAVFQRRHGLGWRGGLAREHLGLVVACAVVVAFGWIEPLRPSTSRPAVLAAGLLLPPLVLGLAAWFHPMRRQLLGWLMAREART
;
A
#
# COMPACT_ATOMS: atom_id res chain seq x y z
N MET A 1 -14.00 -2.23 -26.14
CA MET A 1 -13.44 -2.60 -24.81
C MET A 1 -12.32 -1.67 -24.35
N SER A 2 -11.57 -1.04 -25.23
CA SER A 2 -10.41 -0.18 -24.89
C SER A 2 -10.74 1.06 -24.06
N GLY A 3 -11.83 1.79 -24.36
CA GLY A 3 -12.18 3.03 -23.65
C GLY A 3 -12.55 2.85 -22.17
N ARG A 4 -13.18 1.72 -21.79
CA ARG A 4 -13.52 1.44 -20.38
C ARG A 4 -12.27 1.09 -19.55
N LEU A 5 -11.32 0.33 -20.12
CA LEU A 5 -10.06 0.01 -19.45
C LEU A 5 -9.21 1.26 -19.20
N ALA A 6 -9.11 2.15 -20.20
CA ALA A 6 -8.39 3.41 -20.04
C ALA A 6 -9.05 4.30 -18.97
N ARG A 7 -10.39 4.43 -18.97
CA ARG A 7 -11.13 5.20 -17.95
C ARG A 7 -10.92 4.63 -16.55
N ASN A 8 -10.95 3.31 -16.38
CA ASN A 8 -10.71 2.65 -15.09
C ASN A 8 -9.28 2.88 -14.60
N ALA A 9 -8.28 2.83 -15.49
CA ALA A 9 -6.88 3.10 -15.13
C ALA A 9 -6.71 4.56 -14.69
N VAL A 10 -7.27 5.52 -15.44
CA VAL A 10 -7.24 6.94 -15.07
C VAL A 10 -7.95 7.18 -13.74
N ALA A 11 -9.13 6.59 -13.52
CA ALA A 11 -9.85 6.69 -12.26
C ALA A 11 -9.03 6.18 -11.06
N ASN A 12 -8.31 5.07 -11.21
CA ASN A 12 -7.45 4.54 -10.15
C ASN A 12 -6.24 5.45 -9.87
N VAL A 13 -5.61 6.03 -10.90
CA VAL A 13 -4.51 6.98 -10.71
C VAL A 13 -5.01 8.24 -10.02
N LEU A 14 -6.12 8.82 -10.48
CA LEU A 14 -6.73 10.01 -9.86
C LEU A 14 -7.14 9.73 -8.41
N GLN A 15 -7.72 8.57 -8.12
CA GLN A 15 -8.03 8.14 -6.75
C GLN A 15 -6.76 8.09 -5.89
N THR A 16 -5.68 7.52 -6.42
CA THR A 16 -4.41 7.39 -5.66
C THR A 16 -3.83 8.77 -5.34
N LEU A 17 -3.81 9.68 -6.31
CA LEU A 17 -3.28 11.03 -6.13
C LEU A 17 -4.16 11.87 -5.20
N ALA A 18 -5.47 11.89 -5.42
CA ALA A 18 -6.41 12.59 -4.55
C ALA A 18 -6.38 12.04 -3.12
N GLY A 19 -6.35 10.70 -2.99
CA GLY A 19 -6.24 10.03 -1.71
C GLY A 19 -4.92 10.32 -0.99
N ALA A 20 -3.80 10.43 -1.72
CA ALA A 20 -2.52 10.83 -1.13
C ALA A 20 -2.59 12.28 -0.62
N GLY A 21 -3.15 13.20 -1.40
CA GLY A 21 -3.31 14.61 -0.98
C GLY A 21 -4.17 14.74 0.28
N LEU A 22 -5.32 14.05 0.34
CA LEU A 22 -6.20 14.07 1.52
C LEU A 22 -5.53 13.44 2.75
N LEU A 23 -4.80 12.34 2.56
CA LEU A 23 -4.07 11.69 3.64
C LEU A 23 -2.94 12.58 4.18
N PHE A 24 -2.18 13.24 3.29
CA PHE A 24 -1.12 14.16 3.70
C PHE A 24 -1.69 15.39 4.43
N ALA A 25 -2.82 15.92 3.97
CA ALA A 25 -3.53 16.98 4.68
C ALA A 25 -3.98 16.53 6.07
N LEU A 26 -4.48 15.29 6.21
CA LEU A 26 -4.84 14.72 7.50
C LEU A 26 -3.63 14.59 8.43
N TYR A 27 -2.51 14.04 7.95
CA TYR A 27 -1.29 13.89 8.75
C TYR A 27 -0.71 15.23 9.18
N ARG A 28 -0.67 16.20 8.25
CA ARG A 28 -0.28 17.57 8.55
C ARG A 28 -1.16 18.17 9.65
N TYR A 29 -2.46 17.99 9.54
CA TYR A 29 -3.42 18.49 10.50
C TYR A 29 -3.25 17.83 11.88
N ILE A 30 -3.19 16.49 11.95
CA ILE A 30 -3.00 15.76 13.20
C ILE A 30 -1.67 16.16 13.85
N ASN A 31 -0.58 16.19 13.08
CA ASN A 31 0.73 16.55 13.62
C ASN A 31 0.77 17.98 14.16
N LYS A 32 0.07 18.93 13.50
CA LYS A 32 -0.03 20.31 13.96
C LYS A 32 -0.86 20.45 15.23
N THR A 33 -1.95 19.67 15.38
CA THR A 33 -2.93 19.81 16.47
C THR A 33 -2.59 18.97 17.69
N LEU A 34 -2.16 17.73 17.49
CA LEU A 34 -1.92 16.74 18.53
C LEU A 34 -0.44 16.40 18.72
N GLY A 35 0.41 16.66 17.72
CA GLY A 35 1.81 16.28 17.72
C GLY A 35 2.06 14.89 17.13
N VAL A 36 3.36 14.62 16.86
CA VAL A 36 3.81 13.38 16.21
C VAL A 36 3.65 12.15 17.11
N GLU A 37 3.78 12.31 18.42
CA GLU A 37 3.61 11.23 19.40
C GLU A 37 2.20 10.65 19.34
N GLN A 38 1.19 11.53 19.29
CA GLN A 38 -0.21 11.13 19.18
C GLN A 38 -0.49 10.43 17.84
N LEU A 39 0.11 10.90 16.75
CA LEU A 39 0.05 10.23 15.46
C LEU A 39 0.70 8.83 15.54
N GLY A 40 1.78 8.72 16.29
CA GLY A 40 2.46 7.44 16.56
C GLY A 40 1.58 6.47 17.34
N VAL A 41 0.99 6.91 18.46
CA VAL A 41 0.03 6.11 19.25
C VAL A 41 -1.09 5.60 18.34
N TRP A 42 -1.71 6.50 17.58
CA TRP A 42 -2.74 6.17 16.61
C TRP A 42 -2.28 5.11 15.58
N SER A 43 -1.11 5.32 14.97
CA SER A 43 -0.56 4.41 13.95
C SER A 43 -0.28 3.01 14.51
N VAL A 44 0.28 2.91 15.71
CA VAL A 44 0.59 1.63 16.38
C VAL A 44 -0.69 0.89 16.77
N VAL A 45 -1.68 1.58 17.36
CA VAL A 45 -2.97 0.97 17.70
C VAL A 45 -3.66 0.43 16.45
N LEU A 46 -3.73 1.23 15.36
CA LEU A 46 -4.30 0.76 14.10
C LEU A 46 -3.53 -0.41 13.50
N ALA A 47 -2.19 -0.40 13.57
CA ALA A 47 -1.37 -1.49 13.10
C ALA A 47 -1.65 -2.77 13.89
N THR A 48 -1.71 -2.68 15.21
CA THR A 48 -2.01 -3.81 16.11
C THR A 48 -3.39 -4.40 15.80
N VAL A 49 -4.39 -3.54 15.66
CA VAL A 49 -5.76 -3.94 15.30
C VAL A 49 -5.81 -4.52 13.89
N SER A 50 -4.99 -4.05 12.94
CA SER A 50 -5.01 -4.52 11.54
C SER A 50 -4.63 -5.99 11.38
N ALA A 51 -3.92 -6.59 12.34
CA ALA A 51 -3.66 -8.03 12.37
C ALA A 51 -4.98 -8.83 12.36
N SER A 52 -6.07 -8.28 12.89
CA SER A 52 -7.40 -8.90 12.88
C SER A 52 -8.01 -9.03 11.48
N ARG A 53 -7.45 -8.38 10.46
CA ARG A 53 -7.86 -8.59 9.04
C ARG A 53 -7.64 -10.02 8.55
N LEU A 54 -6.84 -10.81 9.28
CA LEU A 54 -6.72 -12.24 9.01
C LEU A 54 -8.06 -12.98 9.12
N ALA A 55 -9.00 -12.46 9.91
CA ALA A 55 -10.35 -12.97 10.01
C ALA A 55 -11.19 -12.78 8.73
N ASP A 56 -10.73 -11.99 7.75
CA ASP A 56 -11.35 -11.86 6.42
C ASP A 56 -11.23 -13.14 5.58
N MET A 57 -10.26 -14.01 5.88
CA MET A 57 -10.05 -15.30 5.19
C MET A 57 -10.08 -15.20 3.66
N GLY A 58 -9.72 -14.05 3.08
CA GLY A 58 -9.70 -13.80 1.64
C GLY A 58 -11.08 -13.63 0.99
N LEU A 59 -12.14 -13.52 1.79
CA LEU A 59 -13.51 -13.38 1.28
C LEU A 59 -13.67 -12.09 0.46
N SER A 60 -13.07 -10.99 0.90
CA SER A 60 -13.14 -9.70 0.17
C SER A 60 -12.56 -9.80 -1.24
N THR A 61 -11.43 -10.49 -1.43
CA THR A 61 -10.83 -10.71 -2.76
C THR A 61 -11.64 -11.70 -3.59
N GLY A 62 -12.23 -12.72 -2.94
CA GLY A 62 -13.15 -13.66 -3.55
C GLY A 62 -14.36 -12.97 -4.18
N VAL A 63 -14.95 -11.97 -3.52
CA VAL A 63 -16.10 -11.21 -4.03
C VAL A 63 -15.84 -10.68 -5.44
N ILE A 64 -14.67 -10.07 -5.70
CA ILE A 64 -14.34 -9.52 -7.02
C ILE A 64 -14.48 -10.58 -8.11
N ARG A 65 -13.86 -11.74 -7.88
CA ARG A 65 -13.84 -12.85 -8.85
C ARG A 65 -15.23 -13.45 -9.08
N PHE A 66 -15.93 -13.78 -7.99
CA PHE A 66 -17.22 -14.47 -8.10
C PHE A 66 -18.31 -13.57 -8.66
N VAL A 67 -18.36 -12.30 -8.26
CA VAL A 67 -19.29 -11.31 -8.83
C VAL A 67 -19.02 -11.08 -10.31
N ALA A 68 -17.75 -10.96 -10.73
CA ALA A 68 -17.41 -10.81 -12.14
C ALA A 68 -17.81 -12.03 -12.98
N ARG A 69 -17.56 -13.26 -12.46
CA ARG A 69 -17.94 -14.52 -13.10
C ARG A 69 -19.45 -14.65 -13.27
N ASP A 70 -20.19 -14.48 -12.17
CA ASP A 70 -21.63 -14.74 -12.15
C ASP A 70 -22.37 -13.68 -12.99
N ARG A 71 -21.87 -12.44 -12.98
CA ARG A 71 -22.37 -11.39 -13.86
C ARG A 71 -22.11 -11.67 -15.34
N ALA A 72 -20.92 -12.21 -15.68
CA ALA A 72 -20.61 -12.59 -17.07
C ALA A 72 -21.51 -13.74 -17.57
N ARG A 73 -22.03 -14.57 -16.66
CA ARG A 73 -23.00 -15.64 -16.97
C ARG A 73 -24.46 -15.17 -16.97
N GLY A 74 -24.73 -13.90 -16.64
CA GLY A 74 -26.08 -13.39 -16.48
C GLY A 74 -26.77 -13.77 -15.16
N GLU A 75 -26.07 -14.43 -14.24
CA GLU A 75 -26.58 -14.92 -12.97
C GLU A 75 -26.57 -13.82 -11.89
N LEU A 76 -27.30 -12.70 -12.11
CA LEU A 76 -27.26 -11.52 -11.23
C LEU A 76 -27.76 -11.81 -9.81
N ASP A 77 -28.70 -12.72 -9.63
CA ASP A 77 -29.18 -13.13 -8.32
C ASP A 77 -28.09 -13.88 -7.52
N ARG A 78 -27.30 -14.73 -8.19
CA ARG A 78 -26.16 -15.40 -7.59
C ARG A 78 -25.05 -14.40 -7.21
N ALA A 79 -24.73 -13.44 -8.07
CA ALA A 79 -23.78 -12.39 -7.75
C ALA A 79 -24.23 -11.58 -6.50
N SER A 80 -25.53 -11.30 -6.36
CA SER A 80 -26.09 -10.65 -5.17
C SER A 80 -25.96 -11.53 -3.92
N ARG A 81 -26.19 -12.85 -4.02
CA ARG A 81 -25.99 -13.80 -2.92
C ARG A 81 -24.53 -13.90 -2.49
N VAL A 82 -23.57 -13.82 -3.42
CA VAL A 82 -22.12 -13.77 -3.10
C VAL A 82 -21.81 -12.59 -2.18
N ILE A 83 -22.33 -11.41 -2.52
CA ILE A 83 -22.12 -10.20 -1.73
C ILE A 83 -22.76 -10.31 -0.35
N ASP A 84 -24.02 -10.74 -0.28
CA ASP A 84 -24.73 -10.87 0.99
C ASP A 84 -24.08 -11.95 1.88
N THR A 85 -23.69 -13.09 1.32
CA THR A 85 -23.02 -14.17 2.05
C THR A 85 -21.67 -13.70 2.62
N ALA A 86 -20.82 -13.06 1.80
CA ALA A 86 -19.55 -12.54 2.24
C ALA A 86 -19.74 -11.49 3.36
N ASN A 87 -20.70 -10.57 3.16
CA ASN A 87 -20.95 -9.51 4.13
C ASN A 87 -21.45 -10.04 5.47
N LEU A 88 -22.47 -10.92 5.47
CA LEU A 88 -23.00 -11.53 6.70
C LEU A 88 -21.95 -12.37 7.42
N THR A 89 -21.16 -13.13 6.66
CA THR A 89 -20.07 -13.92 7.25
C THR A 89 -19.04 -13.04 7.92
N LEU A 90 -18.57 -11.96 7.25
CA LEU A 90 -17.58 -11.05 7.82
C LEU A 90 -18.16 -10.21 8.97
N MET A 91 -19.42 -9.79 8.88
CA MET A 91 -20.09 -9.12 10.01
C MET A 91 -20.11 -10.00 11.25
N ALA A 92 -20.46 -11.27 11.09
CA ALA A 92 -20.56 -12.20 12.21
C ALA A 92 -19.19 -12.67 12.70
N SER A 93 -18.30 -13.15 11.80
CA SER A 93 -17.01 -13.72 12.18
C SER A 93 -16.06 -12.66 12.77
N VAL A 94 -15.89 -11.53 12.09
CA VAL A 94 -15.04 -10.43 12.59
C VAL A 94 -15.68 -9.82 13.82
N GLY A 95 -17.00 -9.56 13.81
CA GLY A 95 -17.73 -9.02 14.97
C GLY A 95 -17.65 -9.90 16.22
N ALA A 96 -17.57 -11.21 16.07
CA ALA A 96 -17.39 -12.16 17.19
C ALA A 96 -15.92 -12.23 17.65
N VAL A 97 -14.96 -12.10 16.75
CA VAL A 97 -13.52 -12.17 17.06
C VAL A 97 -13.03 -10.91 17.75
N LEU A 98 -13.51 -9.72 17.36
CA LEU A 98 -13.00 -8.46 17.90
C LEU A 98 -13.19 -8.29 19.43
N PRO A 99 -14.34 -8.62 20.04
CA PRO A 99 -14.48 -8.57 21.50
C PRO A 99 -13.54 -9.52 22.24
N LEU A 100 -13.21 -10.67 21.63
CA LEU A 100 -12.26 -11.64 22.17
C LEU A 100 -10.81 -11.14 22.05
N LEU A 101 -10.50 -10.41 20.99
CA LEU A 101 -9.18 -9.82 20.78
C LEU A 101 -8.94 -8.59 21.64
N HIS A 102 -9.98 -7.85 22.01
CA HIS A 102 -9.83 -6.64 22.82
C HIS A 102 -8.97 -6.86 24.07
N PRO A 103 -9.27 -7.83 24.98
CA PRO A 103 -8.45 -8.06 26.17
C PRO A 103 -7.03 -8.53 25.86
N LEU A 104 -6.83 -9.28 24.75
CA LEU A 104 -5.51 -9.71 24.32
C LEU A 104 -4.68 -8.52 23.86
N LEU A 105 -5.25 -7.65 23.03
CA LEU A 105 -4.58 -6.45 22.55
C LEU A 105 -4.33 -5.46 23.69
N ALA A 106 -5.29 -5.30 24.62
CA ALA A 106 -5.13 -4.44 25.80
C ALA A 106 -3.95 -4.91 26.69
N LYS A 107 -3.69 -6.23 26.78
CA LYS A 107 -2.53 -6.79 27.47
C LYS A 107 -1.21 -6.61 26.71
N LEU A 108 -1.25 -6.44 25.39
CA LEU A 108 -0.08 -6.20 24.56
C LEU A 108 0.39 -4.75 24.64
N LEU A 109 -0.52 -3.79 24.72
CA LEU A 109 -0.22 -2.35 24.72
C LEU A 109 0.79 -1.89 25.81
N PRO A 110 0.79 -2.41 27.06
CA PRO A 110 1.78 -2.04 28.06
C PRO A 110 3.23 -2.41 27.70
N HIS A 111 3.43 -3.34 26.77
CA HIS A 111 4.76 -3.71 26.28
C HIS A 111 5.26 -2.78 25.15
N LEU A 112 4.37 -1.94 24.60
CA LEU A 112 4.63 -1.06 23.46
C LEU A 112 4.70 0.42 23.86
N PHE A 113 4.03 0.81 24.94
CA PHE A 113 3.88 2.19 25.37
C PHE A 113 4.28 2.39 26.82
N ASP A 114 4.76 3.59 27.15
CA ASP A 114 4.90 4.08 28.51
C ASP A 114 3.54 4.39 29.16
N ALA A 115 3.54 4.70 30.45
CA ALA A 115 2.32 4.89 31.22
C ALA A 115 1.40 6.01 30.65
N VAL A 116 1.99 7.08 30.13
CA VAL A 116 1.22 8.24 29.60
C VAL A 116 0.49 7.88 28.30
N HIS A 117 1.23 7.29 27.35
CA HIS A 117 0.67 6.93 26.05
C HIS A 117 -0.20 5.67 26.11
N LEU A 118 0.03 4.80 27.12
CA LEU A 118 -0.79 3.60 27.35
C LEU A 118 -2.26 3.93 27.60
N VAL A 119 -2.54 4.92 28.45
CA VAL A 119 -3.92 5.34 28.73
C VAL A 119 -4.63 5.75 27.45
N GLN A 120 -3.97 6.56 26.63
CA GLN A 120 -4.52 7.00 25.35
C GLN A 120 -4.73 5.86 24.36
N ALA A 121 -3.75 4.93 24.28
CA ALA A 121 -3.85 3.76 23.42
C ALA A 121 -5.00 2.83 23.83
N GLN A 122 -5.20 2.63 25.13
CA GLN A 122 -6.31 1.83 25.65
C GLN A 122 -7.67 2.50 25.42
N GLU A 123 -7.75 3.83 25.55
CA GLU A 123 -8.97 4.58 25.29
C GLU A 123 -9.43 4.49 23.84
N ILE A 124 -8.51 4.57 22.86
CA ILE A 124 -8.88 4.50 21.44
C ILE A 124 -9.03 3.07 20.90
N LEU A 125 -8.53 2.05 21.61
CA LEU A 125 -8.54 0.66 21.15
C LEU A 125 -9.94 0.14 20.76
N PRO A 126 -11.02 0.31 21.55
CA PRO A 126 -12.35 -0.19 21.19
C PRO A 126 -12.88 0.50 19.93
N TYR A 127 -12.64 1.79 19.76
CA TYR A 127 -13.06 2.54 18.56
C TYR A 127 -12.26 2.13 17.32
N ALA A 128 -10.96 1.83 17.48
CA ALA A 128 -10.12 1.31 16.40
C ALA A 128 -10.62 -0.07 15.92
N LEU A 129 -11.04 -0.95 16.84
CA LEU A 129 -11.65 -2.24 16.52
C LEU A 129 -12.96 -2.07 15.74
N VAL A 130 -13.85 -1.18 16.19
CA VAL A 130 -15.10 -0.88 15.47
C VAL A 130 -14.82 -0.29 14.09
N SER A 131 -13.87 0.65 13.96
CA SER A 131 -13.52 1.24 12.67
C SER A 131 -12.96 0.21 11.69
N LEU A 132 -12.13 -0.74 12.17
CA LEU A 132 -11.65 -1.85 11.37
C LEU A 132 -12.80 -2.74 10.88
N TRP A 133 -13.72 -3.11 11.77
CA TRP A 133 -14.89 -3.92 11.42
C TRP A 133 -15.69 -3.29 10.28
N LEU A 134 -16.03 -2.01 10.41
CA LEU A 134 -16.73 -1.26 9.37
C LEU A 134 -15.91 -1.16 8.08
N THR A 135 -14.60 -1.02 8.17
CA THR A 135 -13.71 -0.99 7.00
C THR A 135 -13.73 -2.34 6.27
N ILE A 136 -13.68 -3.47 6.99
CA ILE A 136 -13.76 -4.81 6.39
C ILE A 136 -15.11 -5.00 5.68
N ILE A 137 -16.22 -4.59 6.30
CA ILE A 137 -17.54 -4.60 5.67
C ILE A 137 -17.54 -3.77 4.38
N ALA A 138 -16.96 -2.57 4.41
CA ALA A 138 -16.89 -1.69 3.25
C ALA A 138 -16.07 -2.30 2.09
N THR A 139 -15.04 -3.11 2.38
CA THR A 139 -14.23 -3.78 1.33
C THR A 139 -15.05 -4.78 0.50
N VAL A 140 -16.06 -5.42 1.07
CA VAL A 140 -16.98 -6.31 0.35
C VAL A 140 -17.74 -5.55 -0.74
N TYR A 141 -18.27 -4.38 -0.40
CA TYR A 141 -19.01 -3.55 -1.36
C TYR A 141 -18.09 -2.96 -2.42
N GLN A 142 -16.88 -2.54 -2.04
CA GLN A 142 -15.86 -2.07 -2.97
C GLN A 142 -15.46 -3.19 -3.94
N GLY A 143 -15.21 -4.41 -3.44
CA GLY A 143 -14.95 -5.60 -4.26
C GLY A 143 -16.11 -5.94 -5.18
N GLY A 144 -17.36 -5.78 -4.73
CA GLY A 144 -18.56 -5.92 -5.55
C GLY A 144 -18.61 -4.91 -6.70
N LEU A 145 -18.26 -3.64 -6.47
CA LEU A 145 -18.18 -2.61 -7.52
C LEU A 145 -17.06 -2.96 -8.53
N ASP A 146 -15.91 -3.44 -8.08
CA ASP A 146 -14.83 -3.89 -8.97
C ASP A 146 -15.27 -5.10 -9.81
N GLY A 147 -15.94 -6.09 -9.21
CA GLY A 147 -16.54 -7.23 -9.91
C GLY A 147 -17.60 -6.83 -10.92
N CYS A 148 -18.33 -5.73 -10.67
CA CYS A 148 -19.25 -5.11 -11.61
C CYS A 148 -18.55 -4.25 -12.67
N GLN A 149 -17.22 -4.15 -12.68
CA GLN A 149 -16.44 -3.26 -13.57
C GLN A 149 -16.83 -1.77 -13.41
N ARG A 150 -17.19 -1.36 -12.20
CA ARG A 150 -17.56 0.02 -11.84
C ARG A 150 -16.46 0.65 -10.95
N MET A 151 -15.21 0.54 -11.41
CA MET A 151 -14.05 1.06 -10.68
C MET A 151 -14.11 2.58 -10.48
N GLU A 152 -14.77 3.31 -11.38
CA GLU A 152 -15.00 4.75 -11.25
C GLU A 152 -15.86 5.11 -10.02
N LEU A 153 -16.91 4.30 -9.77
CA LEU A 153 -17.76 4.50 -8.59
C LEU A 153 -17.02 4.16 -7.30
N ARG A 154 -16.22 3.08 -7.30
CA ARG A 154 -15.37 2.74 -6.17
C ARG A 154 -14.34 3.84 -5.89
N ALA A 155 -13.67 4.35 -6.93
CA ALA A 155 -12.69 5.42 -6.80
C ALA A 155 -13.31 6.68 -6.18
N GLY A 156 -14.46 7.11 -6.68
CA GLY A 156 -15.22 8.25 -6.14
C GLY A 156 -15.65 8.02 -4.68
N LEU A 157 -16.15 6.82 -4.36
CA LEU A 157 -16.55 6.44 -3.00
C LEU A 157 -15.37 6.54 -2.01
N VAL A 158 -14.21 6.01 -2.37
CA VAL A 158 -13.02 6.03 -1.52
C VAL A 158 -12.52 7.45 -1.30
N VAL A 159 -12.44 8.27 -2.36
CA VAL A 159 -12.03 9.68 -2.24
C VAL A 159 -13.02 10.48 -1.39
N ALA A 160 -14.32 10.29 -1.59
CA ALA A 160 -15.35 10.94 -0.77
C ALA A 160 -15.26 10.51 0.70
N GLY A 161 -15.00 9.22 0.96
CA GLY A 161 -14.78 8.72 2.32
C GLY A 161 -13.56 9.33 2.99
N GLN A 162 -12.46 9.53 2.26
CA GLN A 162 -11.25 10.19 2.79
C GLN A 162 -11.49 11.69 3.03
N ALA A 163 -12.23 12.36 2.16
CA ALA A 163 -12.62 13.76 2.37
C ALA A 163 -13.53 13.91 3.60
N LEU A 164 -14.46 12.96 3.79
CA LEU A 164 -15.31 12.92 4.99
C LEU A 164 -14.49 12.71 6.26
N LEU A 165 -13.53 11.77 6.26
CA LEU A 165 -12.61 11.57 7.38
C LEU A 165 -11.89 12.86 7.74
N LEU A 166 -11.34 13.56 6.76
CA LEU A 166 -10.64 14.82 6.97
C LEU A 166 -11.59 15.89 7.55
N ALA A 167 -12.80 16.03 6.99
CA ALA A 167 -13.79 16.99 7.48
C ALA A 167 -14.21 16.72 8.93
N PHE A 168 -14.51 15.44 9.27
CA PHE A 168 -14.82 15.06 10.65
C PHE A 168 -13.62 15.20 11.57
N ALA A 169 -12.39 14.93 11.11
CA ALA A 169 -11.19 15.14 11.89
C ALA A 169 -11.03 16.63 12.26
N PHE A 170 -11.24 17.57 11.31
CA PHE A 170 -11.21 19.01 11.60
C PHE A 170 -12.22 19.43 12.67
N TRP A 171 -13.36 18.77 12.76
CA TRP A 171 -14.40 19.09 13.72
C TRP A 171 -14.23 18.41 15.07
N LEU A 172 -13.86 17.12 15.08
CA LEU A 172 -13.83 16.29 16.29
C LEU A 172 -12.48 16.33 17.02
N VAL A 173 -11.36 16.39 16.29
CA VAL A 173 -10.02 16.34 16.90
C VAL A 173 -9.75 17.50 17.86
N PRO A 174 -10.14 18.77 17.57
CA PRO A 174 -9.92 19.86 18.53
C PRO A 174 -10.67 19.71 19.85
N ARG A 175 -11.76 18.92 19.86
CA ARG A 175 -12.61 18.73 21.04
C ARG A 175 -12.28 17.45 21.82
N TYR A 176 -11.93 16.39 21.11
CA TYR A 176 -11.83 15.04 21.66
C TYR A 176 -10.48 14.37 21.38
N GLY A 177 -9.48 15.09 20.83
CA GLY A 177 -8.16 14.55 20.58
C GLY A 177 -8.18 13.29 19.70
N LEU A 178 -7.43 12.25 20.10
CA LEU A 178 -7.36 10.97 19.38
C LEU A 178 -8.71 10.23 19.33
N VAL A 179 -9.55 10.35 20.35
CA VAL A 179 -10.90 9.73 20.34
C VAL A 179 -11.75 10.37 19.23
N GLY A 180 -11.62 11.68 19.04
CA GLY A 180 -12.29 12.39 17.93
C GLY A 180 -11.85 11.87 16.57
N LEU A 181 -10.56 11.54 16.40
CA LEU A 181 -10.04 10.92 15.17
C LEU A 181 -10.62 9.51 14.98
N ALA A 182 -10.73 8.73 16.05
CA ALA A 182 -11.33 7.40 16.01
C ALA A 182 -12.81 7.44 15.60
N TRP A 183 -13.57 8.41 16.13
CA TRP A 183 -14.96 8.63 15.72
C TRP A 183 -15.07 9.08 14.25
N ALA A 184 -14.16 9.92 13.78
CA ALA A 184 -14.10 10.29 12.37
C ALA A 184 -13.86 9.08 11.45
N GLN A 185 -13.02 8.12 11.87
CA GLN A 185 -12.82 6.86 11.13
C GLN A 185 -14.07 5.96 11.16
N ILE A 186 -14.77 5.88 12.28
CA ILE A 186 -16.04 5.15 12.37
C ILE A 186 -17.05 5.76 11.40
N ALA A 187 -17.18 7.09 11.39
CA ALA A 187 -18.07 7.79 10.45
C ALA A 187 -17.68 7.53 8.99
N GLN A 188 -16.39 7.52 8.67
CA GLN A 188 -15.89 7.13 7.36
C GLN A 188 -16.29 5.69 7.00
N GLY A 189 -16.07 4.73 7.91
CA GLY A 189 -16.40 3.32 7.71
C GLY A 189 -17.90 3.10 7.47
N LEU A 190 -18.74 3.78 8.24
CA LEU A 190 -20.19 3.78 8.04
C LEU A 190 -20.59 4.36 6.68
N PHE A 191 -20.02 5.52 6.33
CA PHE A 191 -20.27 6.13 5.01
C PHE A 191 -19.87 5.20 3.86
N LEU A 192 -18.68 4.61 3.92
CA LEU A 192 -18.20 3.68 2.89
C LEU A 192 -19.11 2.45 2.78
N SER A 193 -19.59 1.91 3.90
CA SER A 193 -20.44 0.73 3.94
C SER A 193 -21.84 1.04 3.39
N VAL A 194 -22.49 2.11 3.87
CA VAL A 194 -23.84 2.47 3.47
C VAL A 194 -23.85 2.92 2.01
N THR A 195 -23.02 3.90 1.65
CA THR A 195 -22.96 4.43 0.28
C THR A 195 -22.45 3.38 -0.71
N GLY A 196 -21.47 2.55 -0.30
CA GLY A 196 -20.99 1.44 -1.11
C GLY A 196 -22.09 0.46 -1.48
N ARG A 197 -22.94 0.07 -0.51
CA ARG A 197 -24.09 -0.77 -0.76
C ARG A 197 -25.13 -0.10 -1.68
N LEU A 198 -25.41 1.17 -1.47
CA LEU A 198 -26.36 1.95 -2.31
C LEU A 198 -25.87 2.02 -3.76
N LEU A 199 -24.60 2.32 -3.99
CA LEU A 199 -24.00 2.34 -5.33
C LEU A 199 -23.99 0.97 -5.97
N LEU A 200 -23.72 -0.08 -5.20
CA LEU A 200 -23.70 -1.45 -5.70
C LEU A 200 -25.12 -1.92 -6.10
N ARG A 201 -26.17 -1.51 -5.39
CA ARG A 201 -27.55 -1.79 -5.77
C ARG A 201 -27.94 -1.17 -7.12
N ARG A 202 -27.39 -0.01 -7.47
CA ARG A 202 -27.59 0.57 -8.81
C ARG A 202 -26.94 -0.29 -9.91
N ALA A 203 -25.86 -1.00 -9.59
CA ALA A 203 -25.17 -1.91 -10.52
C ALA A 203 -25.76 -3.32 -10.53
N LEU A 204 -26.37 -3.75 -9.42
CA LEU A 204 -27.01 -5.05 -9.20
C LEU A 204 -28.39 -4.84 -8.56
N PRO A 205 -29.46 -4.66 -9.38
CA PRO A 205 -30.82 -4.37 -8.89
C PRO A 205 -31.40 -5.46 -7.99
N HIS A 206 -30.95 -6.74 -8.12
CA HIS A 206 -31.37 -7.86 -7.29
C HIS A 206 -30.78 -7.85 -5.87
N LEU A 207 -29.84 -6.94 -5.56
CA LEU A 207 -29.25 -6.82 -4.24
C LEU A 207 -30.28 -6.20 -3.26
N PRO A 208 -30.67 -6.87 -2.17
CA PRO A 208 -31.64 -6.35 -1.20
C PRO A 208 -31.09 -5.14 -0.44
N TRP A 209 -31.97 -4.37 0.23
CA TRP A 209 -31.56 -3.18 1.02
C TRP A 209 -30.64 -3.54 2.20
N LEU A 210 -30.93 -4.67 2.86
CA LEU A 210 -30.10 -5.21 3.94
C LEU A 210 -29.54 -6.57 3.53
N PRO A 211 -28.35 -6.99 3.99
CA PRO A 211 -27.83 -8.32 3.75
C PRO A 211 -28.71 -9.36 4.48
N ARG A 212 -29.36 -10.25 3.73
CA ARG A 212 -30.31 -11.24 4.29
C ARG A 212 -30.13 -12.64 3.71
N ARG A 213 -29.38 -12.79 2.60
CA ARG A 213 -29.32 -14.03 1.83
C ARG A 213 -27.98 -14.72 2.07
N TRP A 214 -27.86 -15.44 3.17
CA TRP A 214 -26.68 -16.24 3.44
C TRP A 214 -26.81 -17.64 2.81
N CYS A 215 -25.74 -18.13 2.16
CA CYS A 215 -25.71 -19.41 1.50
C CYS A 215 -24.42 -20.17 1.76
N TRP A 216 -24.51 -21.34 2.43
CA TRP A 216 -23.34 -22.17 2.75
C TRP A 216 -22.55 -22.62 1.51
N GLY A 217 -23.24 -23.03 0.42
CA GLY A 217 -22.57 -23.44 -0.81
C GLY A 217 -21.69 -22.35 -1.42
N VAL A 218 -22.19 -21.10 -1.41
CA VAL A 218 -21.43 -19.92 -1.87
C VAL A 218 -20.24 -19.67 -0.95
N LEU A 219 -20.43 -19.72 0.36
CA LEU A 219 -19.35 -19.51 1.32
C LEU A 219 -18.24 -20.56 1.17
N ARG A 220 -18.60 -21.85 1.05
CA ARG A 220 -17.64 -22.94 0.86
C ARG A 220 -16.81 -22.76 -0.42
N GLU A 221 -17.44 -22.33 -1.50
CA GLU A 221 -16.75 -22.05 -2.77
C GLU A 221 -15.76 -20.88 -2.61
N MET A 222 -16.15 -19.82 -1.90
CA MET A 222 -15.31 -18.65 -1.63
C MET A 222 -14.13 -18.99 -0.72
N LEU A 223 -14.35 -19.74 0.37
CA LEU A 223 -13.30 -20.17 1.31
C LEU A 223 -12.27 -21.08 0.63
N GLY A 224 -12.71 -22.00 -0.23
CA GLY A 224 -11.81 -22.86 -1.00
C GLY A 224 -10.83 -22.06 -1.88
N TYR A 225 -11.28 -20.95 -2.43
CA TYR A 225 -10.42 -20.02 -3.19
C TYR A 225 -9.53 -19.17 -2.27
N GLY A 226 -10.08 -18.67 -1.17
CA GLY A 226 -9.35 -17.78 -0.23
C GLY A 226 -8.19 -18.48 0.48
N ALA A 227 -8.37 -19.74 0.89
CA ALA A 227 -7.38 -20.48 1.68
C ALA A 227 -6.01 -20.61 1.00
N SER A 228 -5.98 -20.75 -0.32
CA SER A 228 -4.72 -20.88 -1.08
C SER A 228 -3.86 -19.59 -1.10
N ILE A 229 -4.46 -18.43 -0.85
CA ILE A 229 -3.77 -17.13 -0.86
C ILE A 229 -3.45 -16.64 0.56
N GLN A 230 -4.09 -17.23 1.57
CA GLN A 230 -4.10 -16.73 2.94
C GLN A 230 -2.72 -16.70 3.60
N LEU A 231 -1.87 -17.70 3.34
CA LEU A 231 -0.55 -17.77 3.98
C LEU A 231 0.36 -16.62 3.55
N THR A 232 0.38 -16.29 2.26
CA THR A 232 1.12 -15.12 1.76
C THR A 232 0.59 -13.83 2.36
N THR A 233 -0.75 -13.70 2.42
CA THR A 233 -1.42 -12.52 2.98
C THR A 233 -1.11 -12.33 4.46
N LEU A 234 -0.99 -13.42 5.24
CA LEU A 234 -0.63 -13.40 6.67
C LEU A 234 0.70 -12.67 6.89
N PHE A 235 1.76 -13.10 6.20
CA PHE A 235 3.09 -12.50 6.36
C PHE A 235 3.15 -11.07 5.85
N MET A 236 2.45 -10.75 4.76
CA MET A 236 2.32 -9.39 4.27
C MET A 236 1.62 -8.47 5.27
N LEU A 237 0.51 -8.93 5.87
CA LEU A 237 -0.27 -8.13 6.82
C LEU A 237 0.46 -7.88 8.15
N LEU A 238 1.33 -8.79 8.58
CA LEU A 238 2.05 -8.66 9.84
C LEU A 238 3.34 -7.84 9.71
N PHE A 239 3.85 -7.61 8.50
CA PHE A 239 5.13 -6.95 8.28
C PHE A 239 5.17 -5.53 8.86
N ASP A 240 4.24 -4.66 8.48
CA ASP A 240 4.15 -3.29 8.99
C ASP A 240 3.74 -3.20 10.48
N PRO A 241 2.74 -3.96 10.98
CA PRO A 241 2.40 -3.96 12.41
C PRO A 241 3.56 -4.33 13.32
N VAL A 242 4.34 -5.36 12.96
CA VAL A 242 5.51 -5.76 13.75
C VAL A 242 6.55 -4.64 13.80
N ALA A 243 6.86 -4.03 12.65
CA ALA A 243 7.80 -2.91 12.61
C ALA A 243 7.34 -1.73 13.47
N LYS A 244 6.06 -1.34 13.39
CA LYS A 244 5.50 -0.23 14.18
C LYS A 244 5.47 -0.52 15.68
N ALA A 245 5.15 -1.76 16.07
CA ALA A 245 5.20 -2.20 17.44
C ALA A 245 6.64 -2.12 18.02
N LEU A 246 7.63 -2.58 17.24
CA LEU A 246 9.05 -2.50 17.63
C LEU A 246 9.55 -1.05 17.66
N LEU A 247 9.14 -0.20 16.71
CA LEU A 247 9.46 1.23 16.72
C LEU A 247 8.88 1.93 17.96
N ALA A 248 7.62 1.65 18.31
CA ALA A 248 7.02 2.21 19.52
C ALA A 248 7.76 1.76 20.80
N ARG A 249 8.13 0.46 20.87
CA ARG A 249 8.83 -0.10 22.01
C ARG A 249 10.24 0.46 22.20
N PHE A 250 11.04 0.54 21.12
CA PHE A 250 12.46 0.88 21.18
C PHE A 250 12.77 2.35 20.85
N GLY A 251 11.84 3.06 20.22
CA GLY A 251 11.99 4.45 19.81
C GLY A 251 10.90 5.39 20.28
N GLY A 252 9.90 4.85 20.96
CA GLY A 252 8.73 5.60 21.41
C GLY A 252 7.72 5.93 20.30
N PRO A 253 6.56 6.49 20.69
CA PRO A 253 5.48 6.80 19.76
C PRO A 253 5.88 7.78 18.66
N ALA A 254 6.75 8.74 18.94
CA ALA A 254 7.23 9.71 17.95
C ALA A 254 7.93 9.03 16.77
N ALA A 255 8.79 8.02 17.03
CA ALA A 255 9.47 7.27 15.98
C ALA A 255 8.46 6.51 15.09
N ALA A 256 7.45 5.89 15.70
CA ALA A 256 6.36 5.24 14.96
C ALA A 256 5.54 6.23 14.14
N GLY A 257 5.32 7.47 14.64
CA GLY A 257 4.63 8.54 13.93
C GLY A 257 5.41 9.03 12.70
N TYR A 258 6.71 9.27 12.85
CA TYR A 258 7.56 9.65 11.72
C TYR A 258 7.67 8.53 10.69
N PHE A 259 7.80 7.28 11.15
CA PHE A 259 7.81 6.11 10.27
C PHE A 259 6.51 5.99 9.49
N GLU A 260 5.35 6.16 10.14
CA GLU A 260 4.05 6.12 9.48
C GLU A 260 3.96 7.14 8.34
N MET A 261 4.27 8.41 8.63
CA MET A 261 4.23 9.47 7.63
C MET A 261 5.18 9.18 6.46
N ALA A 262 6.42 8.77 6.76
CA ALA A 262 7.43 8.45 5.75
C ALA A 262 7.02 7.23 4.90
N ASN A 263 6.54 6.16 5.54
CA ASN A 263 6.10 4.93 4.87
C ASN A 263 4.91 5.21 3.92
N GLN A 264 3.96 6.04 4.33
CA GLN A 264 2.83 6.39 3.48
C GLN A 264 3.24 7.18 2.23
N VAL A 265 4.23 8.07 2.32
CA VAL A 265 4.79 8.77 1.14
C VAL A 265 5.33 7.74 0.14
N VAL A 266 6.16 6.82 0.61
CA VAL A 266 6.79 5.81 -0.24
C VAL A 266 5.78 4.82 -0.80
N LEU A 267 4.84 4.34 0.02
CA LEU A 267 3.80 3.40 -0.41
C LEU A 267 2.86 3.99 -1.48
N LYS A 268 2.53 5.28 -1.41
CA LYS A 268 1.71 5.94 -2.45
C LYS A 268 2.47 6.02 -3.78
N ALA A 269 3.74 6.37 -3.77
CA ALA A 269 4.58 6.37 -4.98
C ALA A 269 4.75 4.94 -5.55
N ARG A 270 5.02 3.96 -4.68
CA ARG A 270 5.12 2.55 -5.06
C ARG A 270 3.84 2.03 -5.70
N ALA A 271 2.68 2.35 -5.14
CA ALA A 271 1.39 1.89 -5.63
C ALA A 271 1.16 2.25 -7.10
N VAL A 272 1.53 3.47 -7.52
CA VAL A 272 1.41 3.91 -8.92
C VAL A 272 2.24 3.01 -9.85
N ILE A 273 3.49 2.71 -9.46
CA ILE A 273 4.42 1.91 -10.27
C ILE A 273 3.97 0.43 -10.33
N VAL A 274 3.62 -0.15 -9.19
CA VAL A 274 3.25 -1.57 -9.08
C VAL A 274 1.94 -1.89 -9.78
N THR A 275 0.96 -0.96 -9.76
CA THR A 275 -0.32 -1.14 -10.47
C THR A 275 -0.11 -1.39 -11.97
N GLY A 276 0.89 -0.75 -12.59
CA GLY A 276 1.26 -1.01 -13.98
C GLY A 276 1.72 -2.46 -14.23
N ASN A 277 2.42 -3.06 -13.27
CA ASN A 277 2.88 -4.45 -13.36
C ASN A 277 1.78 -5.50 -13.19
N GLN A 278 0.73 -5.20 -12.44
CA GLN A 278 -0.41 -6.11 -12.29
C GLN A 278 -1.11 -6.40 -13.63
N ALA A 279 -1.10 -5.44 -14.54
CA ALA A 279 -1.70 -5.59 -15.87
C ALA A 279 -0.98 -6.65 -16.74
N VAL A 280 0.25 -7.05 -16.38
CA VAL A 280 1.04 -8.05 -17.12
C VAL A 280 0.63 -9.49 -16.79
N VAL A 281 0.00 -9.73 -15.62
CA VAL A 281 -0.35 -11.07 -15.12
C VAL A 281 -1.15 -11.93 -16.13
N PRO A 282 -2.27 -11.44 -16.73
CA PRO A 282 -3.02 -12.24 -17.68
C PRO A 282 -2.22 -12.58 -18.94
N HIS A 283 -1.37 -11.65 -19.39
CA HIS A 283 -0.51 -11.87 -20.56
C HIS A 283 0.57 -12.91 -20.28
N VAL A 284 1.15 -12.89 -19.10
CA VAL A 284 2.10 -13.91 -18.61
C VAL A 284 1.45 -15.29 -18.59
N ALA A 285 0.21 -15.42 -18.09
CA ALA A 285 -0.49 -16.71 -18.03
C ALA A 285 -0.64 -17.34 -19.43
N VAL A 286 -1.00 -16.54 -20.43
CA VAL A 286 -1.12 -16.99 -21.82
C VAL A 286 0.24 -17.38 -22.41
N LEU A 287 1.28 -16.54 -22.22
CA LEU A 287 2.62 -16.81 -22.75
C LEU A 287 3.28 -18.03 -22.11
N ALA A 288 3.00 -18.30 -20.85
CA ALA A 288 3.57 -19.45 -20.13
C ALA A 288 3.15 -20.79 -20.75
N GLU A 289 1.94 -20.83 -21.31
CA GLU A 289 1.42 -22.04 -21.99
C GLU A 289 1.81 -22.11 -23.47
N SER A 290 1.75 -20.95 -24.18
CA SER A 290 1.94 -20.94 -25.63
C SER A 290 3.39 -20.79 -26.07
N GLU A 291 4.17 -19.94 -25.38
CA GLU A 291 5.53 -19.57 -25.81
C GLU A 291 6.47 -19.30 -24.63
N PRO A 292 6.92 -20.34 -23.88
CA PRO A 292 7.76 -20.16 -22.68
C PRO A 292 9.06 -19.37 -22.93
N ALA A 293 9.65 -19.48 -24.13
CA ALA A 293 10.87 -18.75 -24.47
C ALA A 293 10.67 -17.21 -24.53
N ARG A 294 9.44 -16.75 -24.79
CA ARG A 294 9.09 -15.33 -24.76
C ARG A 294 8.93 -14.77 -23.33
N LEU A 295 8.66 -15.63 -22.36
CA LEU A 295 8.50 -15.24 -20.96
C LEU A 295 9.77 -14.56 -20.41
N ALA A 296 10.94 -15.12 -20.70
CA ALA A 296 12.24 -14.57 -20.32
C ALA A 296 12.51 -13.18 -20.96
N ARG A 297 12.02 -12.97 -22.17
CA ARG A 297 12.13 -11.69 -22.87
C ARG A 297 11.20 -10.65 -22.25
N LEU A 298 9.95 -11.04 -21.97
CA LEU A 298 8.99 -10.19 -21.31
C LEU A 298 9.48 -9.76 -19.92
N TYR A 299 10.02 -10.70 -19.14
CA TYR A 299 10.61 -10.41 -17.82
C TYR A 299 11.71 -9.34 -17.92
N ARG A 300 12.71 -9.55 -18.80
CA ARG A 300 13.81 -8.58 -18.99
C ARG A 300 13.31 -7.21 -19.44
N GLN A 301 12.33 -7.18 -20.34
CA GLN A 301 11.73 -5.93 -20.80
C GLN A 301 10.98 -5.20 -19.66
N ASN A 302 10.25 -5.94 -18.83
CA ASN A 302 9.55 -5.39 -17.67
C ASN A 302 10.53 -4.83 -16.63
N VAL A 303 11.64 -5.54 -16.35
CA VAL A 303 12.72 -5.02 -15.47
C VAL A 303 13.29 -3.71 -16.02
N ARG A 304 13.57 -3.61 -17.33
CA ARG A 304 14.09 -2.38 -17.95
C ARG A 304 13.12 -1.19 -17.79
N VAL A 305 11.83 -1.42 -18.02
CA VAL A 305 10.80 -0.40 -17.82
C VAL A 305 10.75 0.04 -16.35
N LEU A 306 10.82 -0.91 -15.42
CA LEU A 306 10.84 -0.60 -14.00
C LEU A 306 12.07 0.20 -13.58
N VAL A 307 13.27 -0.15 -14.07
CA VAL A 307 14.49 0.63 -13.82
C VAL A 307 14.29 2.08 -14.29
N PHE A 308 13.78 2.25 -15.50
CA PHE A 308 13.56 3.56 -16.11
C PHE A 308 12.58 4.44 -15.33
N ILE A 309 11.54 3.84 -14.71
CA ILE A 309 10.50 4.60 -13.96
C ILE A 309 10.89 4.74 -12.48
N THR A 310 11.33 3.64 -11.85
CA THR A 310 11.53 3.58 -10.39
C THR A 310 12.73 4.39 -9.95
N LEU A 311 13.87 4.30 -10.63
CA LEU A 311 15.09 5.01 -10.21
C LEU A 311 14.88 6.53 -10.14
N PRO A 312 14.36 7.21 -11.20
CA PRO A 312 14.12 8.64 -11.11
C PRO A 312 13.06 9.02 -10.07
N ALA A 313 11.96 8.26 -10.00
CA ALA A 313 10.89 8.54 -9.06
C ALA A 313 11.38 8.47 -7.60
N PHE A 314 12.16 7.45 -7.26
CA PHE A 314 12.68 7.24 -5.90
C PHE A 314 13.87 8.15 -5.58
N ALA A 315 14.72 8.47 -6.56
CA ALA A 315 15.76 9.48 -6.39
C ALA A 315 15.16 10.88 -6.11
N LEU A 316 14.05 11.20 -6.77
CA LEU A 316 13.31 12.44 -6.52
C LEU A 316 12.68 12.47 -5.13
N LEU A 317 12.05 11.37 -4.69
CA LEU A 317 11.51 11.25 -3.33
C LEU A 317 12.59 11.43 -2.27
N PHE A 318 13.78 10.85 -2.50
CA PHE A 318 14.92 11.01 -1.62
C PHE A 318 15.39 12.46 -1.56
N ALA A 319 15.59 13.10 -2.70
CA ALA A 319 16.02 14.50 -2.78
C ALA A 319 15.03 15.47 -2.13
N TRP A 320 13.73 15.15 -2.21
CA TRP A 320 12.66 15.95 -1.61
C TRP A 320 12.28 15.54 -0.18
N ALA A 321 13.07 14.69 0.49
CA ALA A 321 12.76 14.24 1.84
C ALA A 321 12.60 15.42 2.83
N GLY A 322 13.43 16.45 2.73
CA GLY A 322 13.29 17.67 3.50
C GLY A 322 12.00 18.45 3.21
N ALA A 323 11.60 18.52 1.93
CA ALA A 323 10.34 19.16 1.53
C ALA A 323 9.12 18.38 2.06
N PHE A 324 9.15 17.05 2.02
CA PHE A 324 8.11 16.22 2.65
C PHE A 324 8.06 16.39 4.16
N SER A 325 9.20 16.55 4.83
CA SER A 325 9.23 16.86 6.26
C SER A 325 8.47 18.16 6.54
N TRP A 326 8.72 19.20 5.76
CA TRP A 326 7.98 20.46 5.86
C TRP A 326 6.49 20.32 5.57
N LEU A 327 6.17 19.60 4.53
CA LEU A 327 4.78 19.38 4.12
C LEU A 327 3.97 18.67 5.21
N LEU A 328 4.54 17.62 5.83
CA LEU A 328 3.83 16.74 6.75
C LEU A 328 4.02 17.14 8.22
N ALA A 329 5.25 17.44 8.63
CA ALA A 329 5.55 17.80 10.01
C ALA A 329 5.48 19.33 10.30
N GLY A 330 5.55 20.17 9.27
CA GLY A 330 5.53 21.62 9.41
C GLY A 330 6.87 22.25 9.71
N THR A 331 7.85 21.46 10.00
CA THR A 331 9.22 21.83 10.28
C THR A 331 10.15 20.77 9.71
N TYR A 332 11.43 21.07 9.59
CA TYR A 332 12.42 20.08 9.22
C TYR A 332 12.66 19.14 10.41
N GLN A 333 12.33 17.86 10.24
CA GLN A 333 12.52 16.81 11.23
C GLN A 333 13.56 15.81 10.74
N ARG A 334 14.73 15.80 11.38
CA ARG A 334 15.86 14.94 10.99
C ARG A 334 15.47 13.46 10.98
N GLU A 335 14.72 13.02 11.99
CA GLU A 335 14.23 11.64 12.11
C GLU A 335 13.33 11.25 10.93
N PHE A 336 12.38 12.11 10.56
CA PHE A 336 11.53 11.87 9.42
C PHE A 336 12.33 11.76 8.11
N VAL A 337 13.29 12.68 7.90
CA VAL A 337 14.12 12.68 6.68
C VAL A 337 14.98 11.41 6.60
N PHE A 338 15.57 11.00 7.71
CA PHE A 338 16.32 9.75 7.81
C PHE A 338 15.45 8.53 7.49
N LEU A 339 14.29 8.40 8.14
CA LEU A 339 13.35 7.30 7.91
C LEU A 339 12.83 7.28 6.48
N LEU A 340 12.46 8.44 5.92
CA LEU A 340 12.01 8.53 4.54
C LEU A 340 13.12 8.10 3.57
N GLY A 341 14.35 8.57 3.76
CA GLY A 341 15.49 8.18 2.92
C GLY A 341 15.75 6.67 2.95
N LEU A 342 15.73 6.06 4.14
CA LEU A 342 15.92 4.62 4.31
C LEU A 342 14.77 3.82 3.66
N LEU A 343 13.52 4.24 3.86
CA LEU A 343 12.36 3.59 3.26
C LEU A 343 12.32 3.73 1.74
N VAL A 344 12.76 4.88 1.21
CA VAL A 344 12.91 5.08 -0.25
C VAL A 344 13.88 4.06 -0.83
N LEU A 345 15.04 3.83 -0.19
CA LEU A 345 16.00 2.82 -0.64
C LEU A 345 15.44 1.41 -0.52
N ALA A 346 14.80 1.08 0.60
CA ALA A 346 14.25 -0.24 0.86
C ALA A 346 13.10 -0.60 -0.10
N TRP A 347 12.10 0.25 -0.22
CA TRP A 347 10.96 0.03 -1.12
C TRP A 347 11.35 0.19 -2.60
N GLY A 348 12.30 1.08 -2.91
CA GLY A 348 12.87 1.19 -4.26
C GLY A 348 13.54 -0.11 -4.69
N GLY A 349 14.30 -0.75 -3.80
CA GLY A 349 14.87 -2.08 -4.02
C GLY A 349 13.81 -3.16 -4.16
N ASN A 350 12.75 -3.12 -3.33
CA ASN A 350 11.66 -4.09 -3.37
C ASN A 350 10.88 -4.06 -4.69
N ILE A 351 10.66 -2.90 -5.31
CA ILE A 351 9.91 -2.80 -6.57
C ILE A 351 10.50 -3.68 -7.67
N PHE A 352 11.80 -3.93 -7.65
CA PHE A 352 12.46 -4.76 -8.66
C PHE A 352 12.12 -6.26 -8.59
N ASP A 353 11.47 -6.71 -7.51
CA ASP A 353 10.94 -8.08 -7.43
C ASP A 353 9.59 -8.22 -8.17
N ALA A 354 8.88 -7.12 -8.45
CA ALA A 354 7.55 -7.14 -9.06
C ALA A 354 7.45 -7.95 -10.36
N PRO A 355 8.42 -7.91 -11.31
CA PRO A 355 8.37 -8.76 -12.50
C PRO A 355 8.39 -10.26 -12.16
N ALA A 356 9.21 -10.68 -11.19
CA ALA A 356 9.27 -12.06 -10.74
C ALA A 356 7.97 -12.44 -9.98
N TYR A 357 7.53 -11.56 -9.09
CA TYR A 357 6.32 -11.74 -8.29
C TYR A 357 5.08 -11.95 -9.17
N PHE A 358 4.84 -11.05 -10.12
CA PHE A 358 3.66 -11.13 -10.99
C PHE A 358 3.77 -12.23 -12.05
N THR A 359 5.00 -12.58 -12.47
CA THR A 359 5.21 -13.75 -13.34
C THR A 359 4.87 -15.04 -12.60
N ASN A 360 5.32 -15.20 -11.35
CA ASN A 360 4.95 -16.35 -10.51
C ASN A 360 3.43 -16.43 -10.27
N MET A 361 2.75 -15.30 -10.12
CA MET A 361 1.28 -15.27 -10.03
C MET A 361 0.63 -15.74 -11.33
N GLY A 362 1.10 -15.29 -12.48
CA GLY A 362 0.58 -15.67 -13.79
C GLY A 362 0.82 -17.14 -14.13
N THR A 363 1.93 -17.71 -13.67
CA THR A 363 2.30 -19.13 -13.91
C THR A 363 1.85 -20.08 -12.81
N GLY A 364 1.20 -19.57 -11.74
CA GLY A 364 0.72 -20.38 -10.61
C GLY A 364 1.81 -20.79 -9.59
N HIS A 365 3.07 -20.36 -9.76
CA HIS A 365 4.17 -20.69 -8.85
C HIS A 365 4.25 -19.77 -7.61
N VAL A 366 3.12 -19.55 -6.94
CA VAL A 366 2.96 -18.57 -5.83
C VAL A 366 3.78 -18.92 -4.59
N GLY A 367 4.21 -20.18 -4.43
CA GLY A 367 4.97 -20.63 -3.25
C GLY A 367 6.28 -19.85 -3.02
N TRP A 368 6.94 -19.40 -4.08
CA TRP A 368 8.16 -18.59 -3.97
C TRP A 368 7.88 -17.17 -3.49
N ASN A 369 6.75 -16.61 -3.88
CA ASN A 369 6.28 -15.32 -3.36
C ASN A 369 6.01 -15.44 -1.84
N THR A 370 5.35 -16.53 -1.44
CA THR A 370 5.11 -16.82 -0.01
C THR A 370 6.41 -16.95 0.77
N LEU A 371 7.39 -17.72 0.27
CA LEU A 371 8.70 -17.87 0.91
C LEU A 371 9.41 -16.53 1.09
N SER A 372 9.39 -15.67 0.07
CA SER A 372 9.95 -14.32 0.17
C SER A 372 9.32 -13.52 1.32
N HIS A 373 7.98 -13.53 1.43
CA HIS A 373 7.30 -12.82 2.51
C HIS A 373 7.52 -13.43 3.89
N VAL A 374 7.65 -14.76 4.00
CA VAL A 374 8.06 -15.45 5.25
C VAL A 374 9.44 -14.97 5.69
N ILE A 375 10.40 -14.92 4.76
CA ILE A 375 11.76 -14.42 5.05
C ILE A 375 11.71 -12.95 5.48
N MET A 376 10.97 -12.10 4.75
CA MET A 376 10.78 -10.70 5.13
C MET A 376 10.22 -10.57 6.54
N GLY A 377 9.14 -11.29 6.85
CA GLY A 377 8.49 -11.23 8.17
C GLY A 377 9.38 -11.74 9.29
N ALA A 378 10.06 -12.86 9.09
CA ALA A 378 10.97 -13.44 10.07
C ALA A 378 12.17 -12.53 10.36
N LEU A 379 12.81 -12.00 9.30
CA LEU A 379 13.92 -11.05 9.46
C LEU A 379 13.48 -9.74 10.12
N ASN A 380 12.33 -9.19 9.71
CA ASN A 380 11.80 -7.97 10.32
C ASN A 380 11.56 -8.13 11.82
N ALA A 381 10.98 -9.26 12.24
CA ALA A 381 10.73 -9.52 13.66
C ALA A 381 12.04 -9.78 14.44
N SER A 382 12.89 -10.69 13.96
CA SER A 382 14.10 -11.11 14.66
C SER A 382 15.20 -10.03 14.67
N LEU A 383 15.55 -9.49 13.49
CA LEU A 383 16.51 -8.39 13.40
C LEU A 383 15.95 -7.10 13.98
N GLY A 384 14.64 -6.85 13.82
CA GLY A 384 13.98 -5.69 14.40
C GLY A 384 14.07 -5.67 15.92
N TRP A 385 13.88 -6.82 16.56
CA TRP A 385 14.09 -6.96 18.00
C TRP A 385 15.57 -6.81 18.38
N LEU A 386 16.46 -7.51 17.68
CA LEU A 386 17.90 -7.51 17.99
C LEU A 386 18.52 -6.13 17.79
N LEU A 387 18.37 -5.54 16.60
CA LEU A 387 18.93 -4.22 16.32
C LEU A 387 18.21 -3.11 17.06
N GLY A 388 16.89 -3.28 17.30
CA GLY A 388 16.11 -2.36 18.12
C GLY A 388 16.61 -2.28 19.55
N SER A 389 16.97 -3.40 20.17
CA SER A 389 17.53 -3.44 21.53
C SER A 389 18.91 -2.76 21.63
N TRP A 390 19.70 -2.71 20.54
CA TRP A 390 21.03 -2.11 20.52
C TRP A 390 21.02 -0.64 20.06
N TYR A 391 20.21 -0.31 19.04
CA TYR A 391 20.27 0.96 18.33
C TYR A 391 18.91 1.71 18.35
N GLY A 392 17.95 1.27 19.17
CA GLY A 392 16.65 1.93 19.28
C GLY A 392 15.87 1.94 17.96
N ALA A 393 15.17 3.03 17.71
CA ALA A 393 14.35 3.20 16.50
C ALA A 393 15.13 3.02 15.19
N HIS A 394 16.37 3.52 15.14
CA HIS A 394 17.23 3.38 13.95
C HIS A 394 17.53 1.91 13.65
N GLY A 395 17.79 1.11 14.68
CA GLY A 395 18.02 -0.34 14.55
C GLY A 395 16.80 -1.04 13.96
N VAL A 396 15.60 -0.73 14.44
CA VAL A 396 14.35 -1.29 13.89
C VAL A 396 14.15 -0.88 12.42
N ALA A 397 14.38 0.39 12.08
CA ALA A 397 14.26 0.88 10.72
C ALA A 397 15.25 0.20 9.75
N PHE A 398 16.51 0.00 10.17
CA PHE A 398 17.50 -0.76 9.40
C PHE A 398 17.07 -2.23 9.22
N ALA A 399 16.56 -2.87 10.28
CA ALA A 399 16.06 -4.25 10.20
C ALA A 399 14.93 -4.38 9.20
N TYR A 400 13.98 -3.43 9.20
CA TYR A 400 12.90 -3.36 8.23
C TYR A 400 13.44 -3.28 6.79
N ALA A 401 14.40 -2.39 6.55
CA ALA A 401 15.00 -2.22 5.23
C ALA A 401 15.77 -3.48 4.78
N ILE A 402 16.58 -4.07 5.66
CA ILE A 402 17.32 -5.31 5.39
C ILE A 402 16.34 -6.45 5.08
N ALA A 403 15.30 -6.62 5.89
CA ALA A 403 14.30 -7.66 5.69
C ALA A 403 13.61 -7.54 4.33
N LEU A 404 13.16 -6.34 3.97
CA LEU A 404 12.47 -6.07 2.72
C LEU A 404 13.36 -6.34 1.50
N VAL A 405 14.59 -5.81 1.51
CA VAL A 405 15.56 -6.01 0.41
C VAL A 405 15.98 -7.46 0.29
N THR A 406 16.28 -8.14 1.41
CA THR A 406 16.70 -9.55 1.40
C THR A 406 15.62 -10.45 0.83
N GLY A 407 14.36 -10.31 1.26
CA GLY A 407 13.27 -11.12 0.70
C GLY A 407 13.07 -10.88 -0.80
N SER A 408 13.19 -9.63 -1.26
CA SER A 408 13.13 -9.29 -2.68
C SER A 408 14.28 -9.91 -3.48
N LEU A 409 15.50 -9.83 -2.96
CA LEU A 409 16.67 -10.43 -3.60
C LEU A 409 16.54 -11.96 -3.69
N VAL A 410 16.03 -12.62 -2.65
CA VAL A 410 15.77 -14.07 -2.66
C VAL A 410 14.77 -14.40 -3.76
N LEU A 411 13.65 -13.66 -3.87
CA LEU A 411 12.66 -13.90 -4.90
C LEU A 411 13.25 -13.73 -6.31
N ILE A 412 14.00 -12.66 -6.56
CA ILE A 412 14.66 -12.39 -7.82
C ILE A 412 15.67 -13.51 -8.15
N ALA A 413 16.52 -13.88 -7.18
CA ALA A 413 17.55 -14.89 -7.37
C ALA A 413 16.97 -16.26 -7.71
N VAL A 414 15.96 -16.69 -6.98
CA VAL A 414 15.26 -17.95 -7.21
C VAL A 414 14.60 -17.94 -8.61
N PHE A 415 13.89 -16.85 -8.94
CA PHE A 415 13.24 -16.71 -10.23
C PHE A 415 14.27 -16.80 -11.38
N GLN A 416 15.36 -16.04 -11.30
CA GLN A 416 16.40 -16.02 -12.34
C GLN A 416 17.08 -17.39 -12.49
N ARG A 417 17.42 -18.07 -11.38
CA ARG A 417 18.01 -19.42 -11.43
C ARG A 417 17.09 -20.43 -12.09
N ARG A 418 15.82 -20.43 -11.75
CA ARG A 418 14.83 -21.36 -12.31
C ARG A 418 14.60 -21.18 -13.81
N HIS A 419 14.72 -19.95 -14.30
CA HIS A 419 14.51 -19.64 -15.72
C HIS A 419 15.83 -19.50 -16.51
N GLY A 420 16.98 -19.86 -15.93
CA GLY A 420 18.29 -19.76 -16.59
C GLY A 420 18.69 -18.33 -16.96
N LEU A 421 18.18 -17.33 -16.21
CA LEU A 421 18.43 -15.92 -16.45
C LEU A 421 19.65 -15.47 -15.64
N GLY A 422 20.66 -14.93 -16.31
CA GLY A 422 21.84 -14.38 -15.63
C GLY A 422 21.54 -13.01 -15.00
N TRP A 423 22.24 -12.68 -13.91
CA TRP A 423 22.17 -11.37 -13.23
C TRP A 423 22.46 -10.16 -14.13
N ARG A 424 23.21 -10.36 -15.23
CA ARG A 424 23.62 -9.30 -16.15
C ARG A 424 22.48 -8.70 -17.00
N GLY A 425 21.28 -9.24 -16.94
CA GLY A 425 20.14 -8.78 -17.75
C GLY A 425 19.38 -7.58 -17.18
N GLY A 426 19.60 -7.17 -15.93
CA GLY A 426 18.82 -6.13 -15.25
C GLY A 426 19.35 -4.70 -15.44
N LEU A 427 20.66 -4.50 -15.38
CA LEU A 427 21.32 -3.21 -15.58
C LEU A 427 22.05 -3.19 -16.93
N ALA A 428 21.30 -2.97 -18.00
CA ALA A 428 21.90 -2.77 -19.31
C ALA A 428 22.70 -1.45 -19.33
N ARG A 429 23.76 -1.40 -20.13
CA ARG A 429 24.61 -0.19 -20.27
C ARG A 429 23.82 1.08 -20.61
N GLU A 430 22.65 0.90 -21.22
CA GLU A 430 21.72 2.00 -21.55
C GLU A 430 21.22 2.78 -20.32
N HIS A 431 21.16 2.14 -19.12
CA HIS A 431 20.70 2.79 -17.89
C HIS A 431 21.81 3.57 -17.15
N LEU A 432 23.07 3.47 -17.59
CA LEU A 432 24.20 4.07 -16.85
C LEU A 432 24.04 5.59 -16.68
N GLY A 433 23.65 6.31 -17.72
CA GLY A 433 23.41 7.76 -17.64
C GLY A 433 22.29 8.11 -16.66
N LEU A 434 21.22 7.29 -16.64
CA LEU A 434 20.11 7.48 -15.70
C LEU A 434 20.54 7.20 -14.26
N VAL A 435 21.33 6.13 -14.02
CA VAL A 435 21.87 5.79 -12.70
C VAL A 435 22.78 6.91 -12.19
N VAL A 436 23.66 7.45 -13.04
CA VAL A 436 24.53 8.59 -12.67
C VAL A 436 23.70 9.81 -12.33
N ALA A 437 22.68 10.15 -13.13
CA ALA A 437 21.79 11.27 -12.82
C ALA A 437 21.05 11.07 -11.50
N CYS A 438 20.55 9.87 -11.21
CA CYS A 438 19.94 9.54 -9.93
C CYS A 438 20.92 9.65 -8.77
N ALA A 439 22.16 9.17 -8.92
CA ALA A 439 23.20 9.30 -7.90
C ALA A 439 23.53 10.77 -7.61
N VAL A 440 23.64 11.61 -8.64
CA VAL A 440 23.84 13.07 -8.50
C VAL A 440 22.66 13.70 -7.73
N VAL A 441 21.42 13.35 -8.08
CA VAL A 441 20.22 13.87 -7.40
C VAL A 441 20.14 13.43 -5.94
N VAL A 442 20.48 12.17 -5.65
CA VAL A 442 20.56 11.65 -4.27
C VAL A 442 21.66 12.38 -3.50
N ALA A 443 22.86 12.52 -4.06
CA ALA A 443 23.96 13.26 -3.44
C ALA A 443 23.58 14.72 -3.17
N PHE A 444 22.88 15.37 -4.12
CA PHE A 444 22.35 16.72 -3.95
C PHE A 444 21.36 16.81 -2.77
N GLY A 445 20.51 15.81 -2.57
CA GLY A 445 19.59 15.73 -1.41
C GLY A 445 20.32 15.63 -0.05
N TRP A 446 21.56 15.14 -0.03
CA TRP A 446 22.40 15.10 1.17
C TRP A 446 23.04 16.45 1.50
N ILE A 447 23.28 17.30 0.50
CA ILE A 447 23.94 18.63 0.63
C ILE A 447 22.89 19.67 1.06
N GLU A 448 22.17 19.47 2.11
CA GLU A 448 21.30 20.41 2.85
C GLU A 448 20.63 21.63 2.15
N PRO A 449 20.45 21.72 0.80
CA PRO A 449 19.88 22.93 0.19
C PRO A 449 18.40 23.13 0.54
N LEU A 450 17.74 22.11 1.06
CA LEU A 450 16.34 22.16 1.49
C LEU A 450 16.16 22.22 3.01
N ARG A 451 17.23 22.49 3.77
CA ARG A 451 17.08 22.87 5.17
C ARG A 451 16.51 24.28 5.26
N PRO A 452 15.43 24.47 6.02
CA PRO A 452 14.75 25.75 6.14
C PRO A 452 15.53 26.85 6.87
N SER A 453 16.67 26.54 7.44
CA SER A 453 17.61 27.54 7.99
C SER A 453 18.20 28.43 6.89
N THR A 454 18.11 28.03 5.63
CA THR A 454 18.51 28.86 4.50
C THR A 454 17.31 29.70 4.06
N SER A 455 17.19 30.91 4.62
CA SER A 455 16.19 31.93 4.30
C SER A 455 16.30 32.49 2.86
N ARG A 456 17.02 31.81 1.97
CA ARG A 456 17.23 32.25 0.58
C ARG A 456 16.24 31.53 -0.34
N PRO A 457 15.18 32.21 -0.85
CA PRO A 457 14.17 31.62 -1.73
C PRO A 457 14.77 30.98 -2.98
N ALA A 458 15.90 31.52 -3.49
CA ALA A 458 16.60 30.94 -4.63
C ALA A 458 17.15 29.53 -4.36
N VAL A 459 17.63 29.22 -3.15
CA VAL A 459 18.15 27.91 -2.77
C VAL A 459 17.02 26.92 -2.64
N LEU A 460 15.87 27.32 -2.08
CA LEU A 460 14.68 26.48 -2.02
C LEU A 460 14.14 26.18 -3.42
N ALA A 461 14.07 27.19 -4.28
CA ALA A 461 13.65 27.00 -5.67
C ALA A 461 14.59 26.05 -6.43
N ALA A 462 15.91 26.22 -6.27
CA ALA A 462 16.90 25.32 -6.86
C ALA A 462 16.72 23.87 -6.35
N GLY A 463 16.54 23.67 -5.06
CA GLY A 463 16.30 22.34 -4.46
C GLY A 463 15.03 21.64 -4.96
N LEU A 464 13.99 22.40 -5.28
CA LEU A 464 12.75 21.85 -5.82
C LEU A 464 12.81 21.60 -7.33
N LEU A 465 13.51 22.45 -8.09
CA LEU A 465 13.48 22.42 -9.56
C LEU A 465 14.64 21.64 -10.20
N LEU A 466 15.86 21.70 -9.62
CA LEU A 466 17.02 21.03 -10.21
C LEU A 466 16.90 19.49 -10.24
N PRO A 467 16.45 18.79 -9.18
CA PRO A 467 16.29 17.35 -9.22
C PRO A 467 15.37 16.87 -10.36
N PRO A 468 14.12 17.35 -10.52
CA PRO A 468 13.28 16.92 -11.63
C PRO A 468 13.81 17.34 -13.00
N LEU A 469 14.53 18.47 -13.12
CA LEU A 469 15.16 18.89 -14.37
C LEU A 469 16.26 17.90 -14.79
N VAL A 470 17.19 17.55 -13.89
CA VAL A 470 18.29 16.61 -14.15
C VAL A 470 17.74 15.23 -14.51
N LEU A 471 16.77 14.74 -13.76
CA LEU A 471 16.15 13.44 -14.03
C LEU A 471 15.33 13.46 -15.31
N GLY A 472 14.63 14.56 -15.60
CA GLY A 472 13.88 14.76 -16.84
C GLY A 472 14.78 14.76 -18.06
N LEU A 473 15.93 15.44 -18.00
CA LEU A 473 16.95 15.42 -19.07
C LEU A 473 17.52 14.02 -19.26
N ALA A 474 17.89 13.31 -18.19
CA ALA A 474 18.40 11.94 -18.26
C ALA A 474 17.38 10.99 -18.89
N ALA A 475 16.11 11.11 -18.50
CA ALA A 475 15.02 10.31 -19.07
C ALA A 475 14.74 10.68 -20.54
N TRP A 476 14.90 11.95 -20.91
CA TRP A 476 14.71 12.43 -22.28
C TRP A 476 15.70 11.82 -23.27
N PHE A 477 16.95 11.68 -22.88
CA PHE A 477 18.01 11.08 -23.71
C PHE A 477 18.05 9.56 -23.62
N HIS A 478 17.25 8.93 -22.73
CA HIS A 478 17.25 7.50 -22.54
C HIS A 478 16.55 6.75 -23.70
N PRO A 479 17.11 5.66 -24.23
CA PRO A 479 16.55 4.91 -25.36
C PRO A 479 15.12 4.38 -25.14
N MET A 480 14.78 4.02 -23.89
CA MET A 480 13.45 3.53 -23.51
C MET A 480 12.33 4.55 -23.78
N ARG A 481 12.61 5.85 -23.79
CA ARG A 481 11.62 6.87 -24.12
C ARG A 481 10.99 6.61 -25.49
N ARG A 482 11.82 6.34 -26.51
CA ARG A 482 11.33 6.08 -27.88
C ARG A 482 10.44 4.84 -27.93
N GLN A 483 10.80 3.79 -27.19
CA GLN A 483 10.00 2.56 -27.11
C GLN A 483 8.64 2.81 -26.43
N LEU A 484 8.63 3.54 -25.31
CA LEU A 484 7.39 3.88 -24.59
C LEU A 484 6.48 4.78 -25.43
N LEU A 485 7.02 5.81 -26.07
CA LEU A 485 6.25 6.68 -26.98
C LEU A 485 5.70 5.90 -28.18
N GLY A 486 6.51 5.00 -28.77
CA GLY A 486 6.06 4.12 -29.85
C GLY A 486 4.90 3.20 -29.42
N TRP A 487 4.90 2.70 -28.19
CA TRP A 487 3.79 1.89 -27.67
C TRP A 487 2.53 2.71 -27.42
N LEU A 488 2.66 3.94 -26.94
CA LEU A 488 1.53 4.84 -26.73
C LEU A 488 0.88 5.21 -28.06
N MET A 489 1.67 5.61 -29.06
CA MET A 489 1.18 5.96 -30.41
C MET A 489 0.58 4.75 -31.17
N ALA A 490 1.21 3.56 -31.07
CA ALA A 490 0.68 2.35 -31.68
C ALA A 490 -0.65 1.89 -31.03
N ARG A 491 -0.91 2.31 -29.81
CA ARG A 491 -2.18 2.05 -29.11
C ARG A 491 -3.27 3.02 -29.56
N GLU A 492 -2.93 4.28 -29.78
CA GLU A 492 -3.87 5.30 -30.32
C GLU A 492 -4.27 4.98 -31.77
N ALA A 493 -3.37 4.42 -32.58
CA ALA A 493 -3.66 4.00 -33.94
C ALA A 493 -4.56 2.75 -34.05
N ARG A 494 -4.79 2.03 -32.95
CA ARG A 494 -5.67 0.84 -32.87
C ARG A 494 -6.99 1.09 -32.13
N THR A 495 -7.21 2.31 -31.64
CA THR A 495 -8.49 2.78 -31.07
C THR A 495 -9.23 3.65 -32.03
#